data_5d6f1938827a7bd263d409f829805079
#
_entry.id   5d6f1938827a7bd263d409f829805079
#
_cell.length_a   1.000
_cell.length_b   1.000
_cell.length_c   1.000
_cell.angle_alpha   90.00
_cell.angle_beta   90.00
_cell.angle_gamma   90.00
#
_symmetry.space_group_name_H-M   'P 1'
#
loop_
_entity.id
_entity.type
_entity.pdbx_description
1 polymer ?
#
loop_
_entity_poly.entity_id
_entity_poly.type
_entity_poly.pdbx_seq_one_letter_code
_entity_poly.pdbx_strand_id
1 'polypeptide(L)'
;METRIIKSDVLIIGSGGAGCRAAIEISNNGLNPLIISKGLSFRSGCTGMAEGGYNAAFAFVDEEDTKDIHFKDTIKGGSYLNDSKLARILVDEATDRLIDLEEYGALFDRQDSGELNQRPFGGQTFRRTCFQGDRTGHEIMMALKEEIIKKKNSYN
;
A
#
# COMPACT_ATOMS: atom_id res chain seq x y z
N MET A 1 -38.33 -6.00 -10.78
CA MET A 1 -36.93 -5.75 -10.45
C MET A 1 -36.19 -7.07 -10.61
N GLU A 2 -35.23 -7.15 -11.49
CA GLU A 2 -34.51 -8.40 -11.73
C GLU A 2 -33.41 -8.55 -10.66
N THR A 3 -33.39 -9.68 -9.95
CA THR A 3 -32.40 -9.96 -8.91
C THR A 3 -31.24 -10.72 -9.52
N ARG A 4 -30.03 -10.16 -9.42
CA ARG A 4 -28.78 -10.83 -9.81
C ARG A 4 -28.07 -11.39 -8.57
N ILE A 5 -27.81 -12.68 -8.58
CA ILE A 5 -27.05 -13.37 -7.52
C ILE A 5 -25.61 -13.57 -8.00
N ILE A 6 -24.63 -13.10 -7.25
CA ILE A 6 -23.20 -13.31 -7.51
C ILE A 6 -22.63 -14.14 -6.34
N LYS A 7 -21.92 -15.21 -6.65
CA LYS A 7 -21.24 -16.05 -5.67
C LYS A 7 -19.77 -15.68 -5.61
N SER A 8 -19.20 -15.62 -4.42
CA SER A 8 -17.77 -15.40 -4.16
C SER A 8 -17.37 -16.07 -2.86
N ASP A 9 -16.07 -16.35 -2.69
CA ASP A 9 -15.56 -16.91 -1.44
C ASP A 9 -15.41 -15.82 -0.38
N VAL A 10 -15.03 -14.61 -0.78
CA VAL A 10 -14.84 -13.48 0.12
C VAL A 10 -15.45 -12.22 -0.46
N LEU A 11 -16.26 -11.52 0.33
CA LEU A 11 -16.80 -10.20 0.00
C LEU A 11 -15.93 -9.10 0.63
N ILE A 12 -15.43 -8.18 -0.18
CA ILE A 12 -14.63 -7.03 0.24
C ILE A 12 -15.45 -5.76 0.03
N ILE A 13 -15.64 -4.98 1.08
CA ILE A 13 -16.37 -3.70 1.04
C ILE A 13 -15.35 -2.55 0.97
N GLY A 14 -15.23 -1.96 -0.20
CA GLY A 14 -14.31 -0.86 -0.49
C GLY A 14 -13.17 -1.26 -1.41
N SER A 15 -12.87 -0.40 -2.39
CA SER A 15 -11.85 -0.58 -3.42
C SER A 15 -10.69 0.43 -3.28
N GLY A 16 -10.37 0.84 -2.05
CA GLY A 16 -9.15 1.58 -1.72
C GLY A 16 -7.94 0.64 -1.59
N GLY A 17 -6.78 1.16 -1.21
CA GLY A 17 -5.55 0.39 -1.11
C GLY A 17 -5.67 -0.89 -0.28
N ALA A 18 -6.29 -0.81 0.90
CA ALA A 18 -6.48 -1.98 1.78
C ALA A 18 -7.35 -3.06 1.14
N GLY A 19 -8.50 -2.68 0.55
CA GLY A 19 -9.40 -3.62 -0.12
C GLY A 19 -8.76 -4.26 -1.36
N CYS A 20 -8.03 -3.48 -2.14
CA CYS A 20 -7.30 -3.97 -3.30
C CYS A 20 -6.19 -4.97 -2.89
N ARG A 21 -5.40 -4.65 -1.85
CA ARG A 21 -4.34 -5.56 -1.38
C ARG A 21 -4.93 -6.85 -0.81
N ALA A 22 -6.04 -6.75 -0.07
CA ALA A 22 -6.76 -7.93 0.42
C ALA A 22 -7.25 -8.83 -0.74
N ALA A 23 -7.82 -8.23 -1.81
CA ALA A 23 -8.27 -8.98 -2.96
C ALA A 23 -7.13 -9.70 -3.67
N ILE A 24 -5.97 -9.06 -3.82
CA ILE A 24 -4.77 -9.67 -4.39
C ILE A 24 -4.35 -10.88 -3.56
N GLU A 25 -4.29 -10.74 -2.22
CA GLU A 25 -3.90 -11.83 -1.33
C GLU A 25 -4.87 -13.02 -1.38
N ILE A 26 -6.17 -12.74 -1.36
CA ILE A 26 -7.22 -13.76 -1.48
C ILE A 26 -7.07 -14.52 -2.81
N SER A 27 -6.82 -13.80 -3.92
CA SER A 27 -6.59 -14.39 -5.22
C SER A 27 -5.30 -15.24 -5.26
N ASN A 28 -4.22 -14.78 -4.60
CA ASN A 28 -2.97 -15.55 -4.49
C ASN A 28 -3.16 -16.89 -3.78
N ASN A 29 -4.15 -16.96 -2.89
CA ASN A 29 -4.52 -18.19 -2.19
C ASN A 29 -5.59 -19.02 -2.94
N GLY A 30 -5.86 -18.74 -4.21
CA GLY A 30 -6.79 -19.50 -5.04
C GLY A 30 -8.27 -19.28 -4.72
N LEU A 31 -8.60 -18.26 -3.94
CA LEU A 31 -9.98 -17.91 -3.60
C LEU A 31 -10.48 -16.77 -4.49
N ASN A 32 -11.80 -16.70 -4.70
CA ASN A 32 -12.46 -15.74 -5.57
C ASN A 32 -13.01 -14.54 -4.77
N PRO A 33 -12.34 -13.37 -4.77
CA PRO A 33 -12.82 -12.17 -4.09
C PRO A 33 -13.86 -11.42 -4.92
N LEU A 34 -14.87 -10.85 -4.25
CA LEU A 34 -15.78 -9.87 -4.82
C LEU A 34 -15.57 -8.53 -4.12
N ILE A 35 -15.16 -7.52 -4.88
CA ILE A 35 -15.03 -6.15 -4.36
C ILE A 35 -16.31 -5.38 -4.70
N ILE A 36 -16.94 -4.77 -3.69
CA ILE A 36 -18.01 -3.80 -3.89
C ILE A 36 -17.57 -2.42 -3.43
N SER A 37 -17.96 -1.39 -4.17
CA SER A 37 -17.60 0.00 -3.89
C SER A 37 -18.82 0.92 -4.03
N LYS A 38 -18.91 1.91 -3.12
CA LYS A 38 -19.98 2.92 -3.19
C LYS A 38 -19.76 3.90 -4.35
N GLY A 39 -18.51 4.22 -4.65
CA GLY A 39 -18.13 5.14 -5.72
C GLY A 39 -17.40 4.44 -6.86
N LEU A 40 -16.66 5.22 -7.65
CA LEU A 40 -15.83 4.67 -8.73
C LEU A 40 -14.76 3.76 -8.17
N SER A 41 -14.78 2.49 -8.57
CA SER A 41 -13.79 1.50 -8.13
C SER A 41 -12.37 1.94 -8.50
N PHE A 42 -11.43 1.75 -7.57
CA PHE A 42 -10.02 2.11 -7.69
C PHE A 42 -9.70 3.62 -7.80
N ARG A 43 -10.73 4.48 -7.79
CA ARG A 43 -10.56 5.94 -7.90
C ARG A 43 -11.14 6.72 -6.72
N SER A 44 -12.06 6.11 -5.97
CA SER A 44 -12.66 6.73 -4.79
C SER A 44 -11.95 6.26 -3.53
N GLY A 45 -11.74 7.17 -2.58
CA GLY A 45 -11.15 6.86 -1.27
C GLY A 45 -9.86 7.62 -1.00
N CYS A 46 -9.38 7.51 0.23
CA CYS A 46 -8.24 8.29 0.72
C CYS A 46 -6.91 7.92 0.08
N THR A 47 -6.71 6.64 -0.29
CA THR A 47 -5.43 6.18 -0.85
C THR A 47 -5.04 6.94 -2.12
N GLY A 48 -5.97 7.10 -3.06
CA GLY A 48 -5.69 7.79 -4.33
C GLY A 48 -5.41 9.28 -4.19
N MET A 49 -5.70 9.87 -3.03
CA MET A 49 -5.46 11.28 -2.71
C MET A 49 -4.21 11.50 -1.85
N ALA A 50 -3.49 10.45 -1.50
CA ALA A 50 -2.30 10.56 -0.69
C ALA A 50 -1.12 11.11 -1.50
N GLU A 51 -0.62 12.28 -1.13
CA GLU A 51 0.50 12.97 -1.78
C GLU A 51 1.83 12.71 -1.08
N GLY A 52 1.80 12.44 0.21
CA GLY A 52 2.97 12.37 1.09
C GLY A 52 3.99 11.32 0.71
N GLY A 53 3.56 10.12 0.47
CA GLY A 53 4.43 8.99 0.14
C GLY A 53 4.16 7.76 1.01
N TYR A 54 5.02 6.77 0.87
CA TYR A 54 4.97 5.48 1.54
C TYR A 54 6.20 5.32 2.45
N ASN A 55 5.99 5.09 3.74
CA ASN A 55 7.07 4.99 4.71
C ASN A 55 7.64 3.58 4.78
N ALA A 56 8.92 3.41 4.47
CA ALA A 56 9.63 2.15 4.58
C ALA A 56 11.11 2.38 4.93
N ALA A 57 11.61 1.72 5.95
CA ALA A 57 12.97 1.87 6.44
C ALA A 57 13.95 1.05 5.58
N PHE A 58 14.24 1.53 4.37
CA PHE A 58 15.24 0.94 3.48
C PHE A 58 16.67 1.35 3.81
N ALA A 59 16.85 2.46 4.54
CA ALA A 59 18.15 3.04 4.86
C ALA A 59 19.00 3.44 3.63
N PHE A 60 18.37 3.74 2.49
CA PHE A 60 19.09 4.15 1.27
C PHE A 60 19.59 5.60 1.30
N VAL A 61 18.98 6.43 2.14
CA VAL A 61 19.36 7.86 2.27
C VAL A 61 19.97 8.13 3.64
N ASP A 62 19.39 7.60 4.70
CA ASP A 62 19.89 7.69 6.08
C ASP A 62 20.21 6.26 6.54
N GLU A 63 21.49 5.89 6.51
CA GLU A 63 21.97 4.51 6.79
C GLU A 63 21.66 4.05 8.22
N GLU A 64 21.47 4.97 9.15
CA GLU A 64 21.11 4.69 10.54
C GLU A 64 19.63 4.35 10.73
N ASP A 65 18.78 4.52 9.69
CA ASP A 65 17.35 4.23 9.82
C ASP A 65 17.10 2.72 9.94
N THR A 66 16.22 2.36 10.84
CA THR A 66 15.87 0.97 11.11
C THR A 66 14.38 0.79 11.31
N LYS A 67 13.91 -0.46 11.14
CA LYS A 67 12.52 -0.82 11.46
C LYS A 67 12.15 -0.49 12.91
N ASP A 68 13.10 -0.58 13.84
CA ASP A 68 12.84 -0.25 15.26
C ASP A 68 12.68 1.24 15.49
N ILE A 69 13.44 2.09 14.78
CA ILE A 69 13.26 3.54 14.83
C ILE A 69 11.94 3.92 14.15
N HIS A 70 11.63 3.32 13.01
CA HIS A 70 10.33 3.50 12.34
C HIS A 70 9.16 3.13 13.27
N PHE A 71 9.26 2.01 13.99
CA PHE A 71 8.26 1.62 14.98
C PHE A 71 8.09 2.64 16.10
N LYS A 72 9.20 3.12 16.69
CA LYS A 72 9.17 4.15 17.75
C LYS A 72 8.52 5.43 17.26
N ASP A 73 8.88 5.90 16.06
CA ASP A 73 8.28 7.08 15.45
C ASP A 73 6.77 6.89 15.20
N THR A 74 6.37 5.71 14.74
CA THR A 74 4.95 5.38 14.51
C THR A 74 4.16 5.41 15.81
N ILE A 75 4.66 4.79 16.88
CA ILE A 75 4.00 4.79 18.20
C ILE A 75 3.92 6.20 18.77
N LYS A 76 5.01 6.97 18.69
CA LYS A 76 5.05 8.37 19.14
C LYS A 76 4.10 9.24 18.32
N GLY A 77 4.09 9.11 17.00
CA GLY A 77 3.21 9.86 16.09
C GLY A 77 1.72 9.61 16.35
N GLY A 78 1.37 8.41 16.75
CA GLY A 78 0.01 8.06 17.21
C GLY A 78 -0.28 8.40 18.67
N SER A 79 0.56 9.23 19.32
CA SER A 79 0.39 9.62 20.73
C SER A 79 0.25 8.44 21.69
N TYR A 80 0.88 7.31 21.38
CA TYR A 80 0.84 6.05 22.13
C TYR A 80 -0.57 5.41 22.23
N LEU A 81 -1.49 5.79 21.35
CA LEU A 81 -2.84 5.21 21.26
C LEU A 81 -2.93 4.07 20.22
N ASN A 82 -1.83 3.77 19.54
CA ASN A 82 -1.74 2.73 18.52
C ASN A 82 -1.96 1.34 19.12
N ASP A 83 -2.54 0.43 18.32
CA ASP A 83 -2.32 -0.99 18.53
C ASP A 83 -0.86 -1.33 18.18
N SER A 84 -0.06 -1.63 19.20
CA SER A 84 1.38 -1.86 19.05
C SER A 84 1.71 -3.11 18.20
N LYS A 85 0.82 -4.11 18.19
CA LYS A 85 0.99 -5.32 17.36
C LYS A 85 0.79 -4.99 15.89
N LEU A 86 -0.27 -4.25 15.57
CA LEU A 86 -0.53 -3.81 14.20
C LEU A 86 0.55 -2.84 13.71
N ALA A 87 0.99 -1.92 14.56
CA ALA A 87 2.10 -1.01 14.22
C ALA A 87 3.41 -1.77 13.96
N ARG A 88 3.68 -2.85 14.70
CA ARG A 88 4.86 -3.69 14.48
C ARG A 88 4.78 -4.41 13.13
N ILE A 89 3.65 -5.05 12.82
CA ILE A 89 3.43 -5.72 11.53
C ILE A 89 3.60 -4.73 10.37
N LEU A 90 2.97 -3.55 10.47
CA LEU A 90 3.08 -2.50 9.45
C LEU A 90 4.53 -2.15 9.16
N VAL A 91 5.33 -1.93 10.19
CA VAL A 91 6.72 -1.50 10.04
C VAL A 91 7.62 -2.63 9.54
N ASP A 92 7.41 -3.85 10.03
CA ASP A 92 8.21 -5.01 9.64
C ASP A 92 8.00 -5.39 8.17
N GLU A 93 6.78 -5.24 7.69
CA GLU A 93 6.43 -5.60 6.31
C GLU A 93 6.55 -4.43 5.31
N ALA A 94 6.72 -3.18 5.78
CA ALA A 94 6.64 -2.00 4.92
C ALA A 94 7.58 -2.06 3.70
N THR A 95 8.81 -2.54 3.87
CA THR A 95 9.78 -2.67 2.78
C THR A 95 9.33 -3.69 1.74
N ASP A 96 8.89 -4.86 2.18
CA ASP A 96 8.45 -5.93 1.28
C ASP A 96 7.19 -5.53 0.52
N ARG A 97 6.25 -4.86 1.20
CA ARG A 97 5.00 -4.38 0.56
C ARG A 97 5.27 -3.27 -0.45
N LEU A 98 6.31 -2.47 -0.29
CA LEU A 98 6.69 -1.49 -1.32
C LEU A 98 7.31 -2.17 -2.53
N ILE A 99 8.15 -3.20 -2.32
CA ILE A 99 8.69 -4.02 -3.41
C ILE A 99 7.55 -4.69 -4.19
N ASP A 100 6.54 -5.25 -3.51
CA ASP A 100 5.35 -5.78 -4.19
C ASP A 100 4.70 -4.73 -5.11
N LEU A 101 4.58 -3.47 -4.65
CA LEU A 101 3.99 -2.40 -5.46
C LEU A 101 4.83 -2.12 -6.72
N GLU A 102 6.17 -2.14 -6.63
CA GLU A 102 7.05 -2.01 -7.79
C GLU A 102 6.89 -3.21 -8.74
N GLU A 103 6.77 -4.42 -8.22
CA GLU A 103 6.49 -5.62 -9.02
C GLU A 103 5.13 -5.55 -9.74
N TYR A 104 4.14 -4.88 -9.13
CA TYR A 104 2.85 -4.61 -9.75
C TYR A 104 2.90 -3.46 -10.77
N GLY A 105 4.05 -2.77 -10.86
CA GLY A 105 4.31 -1.72 -11.84
C GLY A 105 4.25 -0.30 -11.30
N ALA A 106 4.25 -0.09 -9.97
CA ALA A 106 4.38 1.25 -9.40
C ALA A 106 5.77 1.84 -9.68
N LEU A 107 5.80 3.12 -10.03
CA LEU A 107 7.03 3.85 -10.29
C LEU A 107 7.27 4.85 -9.15
N PHE A 108 8.29 4.59 -8.35
CA PHE A 108 8.76 5.52 -7.31
C PHE A 108 9.97 6.30 -7.77
N ASP A 109 10.13 7.52 -7.27
CA ASP A 109 11.28 8.37 -7.58
C ASP A 109 12.57 7.73 -7.06
N ARG A 110 13.64 7.85 -7.85
CA ARG A 110 14.95 7.23 -7.57
C ARG A 110 16.04 8.26 -7.45
N GLN A 111 17.08 7.90 -6.72
CA GLN A 111 18.36 8.61 -6.68
C GLN A 111 19.15 8.35 -7.97
N ASP A 112 20.22 9.13 -8.20
CA ASP A 112 21.14 8.91 -9.32
C ASP A 112 21.83 7.53 -9.25
N SER A 113 21.94 6.94 -8.05
CA SER A 113 22.44 5.57 -7.84
C SER A 113 21.48 4.48 -8.36
N GLY A 114 20.22 4.83 -8.64
CA GLY A 114 19.15 3.89 -9.00
C GLY A 114 18.34 3.36 -7.82
N GLU A 115 18.74 3.63 -6.60
CA GLU A 115 18.00 3.27 -5.38
C GLU A 115 16.77 4.16 -5.21
N LEU A 116 15.77 3.67 -4.44
CA LEU A 116 14.59 4.46 -4.11
C LEU A 116 14.99 5.76 -3.41
N ASN A 117 14.43 6.88 -3.86
CA ASN A 117 14.60 8.14 -3.17
C ASN A 117 13.69 8.19 -1.93
N GLN A 118 14.19 8.78 -0.85
CA GLN A 118 13.49 8.89 0.41
C GLN A 118 13.53 10.33 0.92
N ARG A 119 12.37 10.88 1.27
CA ARG A 119 12.23 12.26 1.77
C ARG A 119 11.77 12.29 3.23
N PRO A 120 12.02 13.40 3.95
CA PRO A 120 11.45 13.59 5.28
C PRO A 120 9.94 13.82 5.17
N PHE A 121 9.18 13.29 6.14
CA PHE A 121 7.75 13.54 6.22
C PHE A 121 7.24 13.42 7.66
N GLY A 122 6.41 14.39 8.09
CA GLY A 122 5.87 14.42 9.45
C GLY A 122 6.95 14.45 10.55
N GLY A 123 6.72 13.74 11.66
CA GLY A 123 7.61 13.66 12.81
C GLY A 123 8.61 12.51 12.78
N GLN A 124 9.04 12.08 11.61
CA GLN A 124 10.01 10.98 11.44
C GLN A 124 11.40 11.40 11.91
N THR A 125 12.14 10.47 12.50
CA THR A 125 13.55 10.68 12.89
C THR A 125 14.45 10.74 11.66
N PHE A 126 14.24 9.83 10.70
CA PHE A 126 15.02 9.71 9.46
C PHE A 126 14.12 9.81 8.22
N ARG A 127 14.73 10.10 7.06
CA ARG A 127 14.08 10.11 5.77
C ARG A 127 13.76 8.67 5.35
N ARG A 128 12.49 8.29 5.32
CA ARG A 128 12.05 6.96 4.92
C ARG A 128 10.82 6.96 4.02
N THR A 129 10.37 8.15 3.63
CA THR A 129 9.18 8.27 2.80
C THR A 129 9.54 8.13 1.34
N CYS A 130 9.27 6.97 0.75
CA CYS A 130 9.35 6.73 -0.69
C CYS A 130 8.14 7.39 -1.37
N PHE A 131 8.32 7.99 -2.54
CA PHE A 131 7.30 8.82 -3.18
C PHE A 131 7.39 8.79 -4.70
N GLN A 132 6.33 9.23 -5.35
CA GLN A 132 6.30 9.54 -6.77
C GLN A 132 5.79 10.99 -6.89
N GLY A 133 6.70 11.95 -6.94
CA GLY A 133 6.36 13.38 -6.92
C GLY A 133 5.37 13.73 -5.80
N ASP A 134 4.22 14.26 -6.19
CA ASP A 134 3.06 14.57 -5.33
C ASP A 134 1.86 13.61 -5.57
N ARG A 135 2.08 12.49 -6.27
CA ARG A 135 1.02 11.58 -6.76
C ARG A 135 1.16 10.15 -6.28
N THR A 136 1.88 9.93 -5.18
CA THR A 136 2.20 8.59 -4.67
C THR A 136 0.96 7.70 -4.49
N GLY A 137 -0.12 8.23 -3.94
CA GLY A 137 -1.34 7.46 -3.73
C GLY A 137 -2.04 7.08 -5.03
N HIS A 138 -1.99 7.93 -6.04
CA HIS A 138 -2.49 7.61 -7.38
C HIS A 138 -1.71 6.45 -7.99
N GLU A 139 -0.38 6.51 -7.91
CA GLU A 139 0.53 5.49 -8.41
C GLU A 139 0.27 4.13 -7.76
N ILE A 140 0.18 4.11 -6.42
CA ILE A 140 -0.19 2.91 -5.66
C ILE A 140 -1.52 2.31 -6.14
N MET A 141 -2.54 3.14 -6.33
CA MET A 141 -3.85 2.67 -6.77
C MET A 141 -3.83 2.14 -8.20
N MET A 142 -3.01 2.71 -9.09
CA MET A 142 -2.86 2.20 -10.46
C MET A 142 -2.18 0.83 -10.47
N ALA A 143 -1.09 0.66 -9.73
CA ALA A 143 -0.38 -0.62 -9.61
C ALA A 143 -1.29 -1.73 -9.04
N LEU A 144 -1.99 -1.45 -7.94
CA LEU A 144 -2.93 -2.39 -7.34
C LEU A 144 -4.07 -2.78 -8.29
N LYS A 145 -4.60 -1.81 -9.04
CA LYS A 145 -5.64 -2.06 -10.04
C LYS A 145 -5.14 -2.98 -11.15
N GLU A 146 -3.96 -2.70 -11.71
CA GLU A 146 -3.39 -3.51 -12.80
C GLU A 146 -3.15 -4.96 -12.33
N GLU A 147 -2.66 -5.15 -11.12
CA GLU A 147 -2.46 -6.51 -10.57
C GLU A 147 -3.78 -7.26 -10.37
N ILE A 148 -4.85 -6.60 -9.90
CA ILE A 148 -6.18 -7.21 -9.81
C ILE A 148 -6.70 -7.61 -11.19
N ILE A 149 -6.49 -6.79 -12.22
CA ILE A 149 -6.91 -7.10 -13.59
C ILE A 149 -6.15 -8.32 -14.14
N LYS A 150 -4.83 -8.39 -13.91
CA LYS A 150 -4.03 -9.57 -14.30
C LYS A 150 -4.59 -10.85 -13.67
N LYS A 151 -4.85 -10.83 -12.36
CA LYS A 151 -5.40 -11.99 -11.64
C LYS A 151 -6.77 -12.39 -12.15
N LYS A 152 -7.67 -11.45 -12.39
CA LYS A 152 -8.99 -11.74 -12.98
C LYS A 152 -8.89 -12.44 -14.33
N ASN A 153 -7.94 -12.05 -15.18
CA ASN A 153 -7.75 -12.64 -16.50
C ASN A 153 -7.08 -14.02 -16.44
N SER A 154 -6.42 -14.36 -15.35
CA SER A 154 -5.80 -15.68 -15.14
C SER A 154 -6.80 -16.76 -14.70
N TYR A 155 -8.03 -16.39 -14.33
CA TYR A 155 -9.09 -17.31 -13.90
C TYR A 155 -10.21 -17.49 -14.96
N ASN A 156 -10.08 -16.90 -16.14
CA ASN A 156 -10.95 -17.09 -17.29
C ASN A 156 -10.28 -18.00 -18.34
#